data_b1466ff9958585e6fff954e049799d24
#
_entry.id   b1466ff9958585e6fff954e049799d24
#
_cell.length_a   1.000
_cell.length_b   1.000
_cell.length_c   1.000
_cell.angle_alpha   90.00
_cell.angle_beta   90.00
_cell.angle_gamma   90.00
#
_symmetry.space_group_name_H-M   'P 1'
#
loop_
_entity.id
_entity.type
_entity.pdbx_description
1 polymer ?
#
loop_
_entity_poly.entity_id
_entity_poly.type
_entity_poly.pdbx_seq_one_letter_code
_entity_poly.pdbx_strand_id
1 'polypeptide(L)'
;MEFVETINEEELTNGASKVISIKGKDIALFKIDNKITALGNSCLHKGGPLAKGKIQRKYDGYYVTCPCHGWEYNISNGKAPPGYDEQQSVYDVQIKNGKIFVSGKPIAYSSNKKYDGSLKDLIKLEYKTTTDSLNILGISTTNMNDNLERDSTSEMSLNKALLYAKEKYNASTVLLKLRDLEFRHCEGYYSINEQACTWPCSISEMDESDGMNEVYRKMILWSDIVIISTPIRWGSASSLYYKMIERLNCVQNQTTLHDRVLVKNKVASFIITGGQDNIQHVAGTMMVFFTELGFSLPPFSFMGWSKGWTAEDMENNIIQFSKSRYVTRSVKDLVDNDTKLLHQIKGDPCKTVSSPQPKIMDAPSKVKID
;
A
#
# COMPACT_ATOMS: atom_id res chain seq x y z
N MET A 1 18.71 -7.64 42.25
CA MET A 1 19.02 -7.50 40.81
C MET A 1 20.44 -6.96 40.72
N GLU A 2 21.31 -7.55 39.93
CA GLU A 2 22.70 -7.09 39.77
C GLU A 2 22.68 -5.82 38.88
N PHE A 3 23.30 -4.73 39.36
CA PHE A 3 23.50 -3.50 38.60
C PHE A 3 24.98 -3.42 38.17
N VAL A 4 25.15 -2.99 36.94
CA VAL A 4 26.49 -2.81 36.33
C VAL A 4 26.76 -1.32 36.21
N GLU A 5 27.90 -0.88 36.74
CA GLU A 5 28.41 0.49 36.53
C GLU A 5 28.71 0.69 35.05
N THR A 6 28.30 1.84 34.48
CA THR A 6 28.44 2.10 33.05
C THR A 6 29.24 3.38 32.77
N ILE A 7 28.60 4.52 32.69
CA ILE A 7 29.20 5.83 32.35
C ILE A 7 28.94 6.84 33.45
N ASN A 8 29.68 7.94 33.45
CA ASN A 8 29.34 9.08 34.31
C ASN A 8 28.08 9.79 33.82
N GLU A 9 27.28 10.30 34.74
CA GLU A 9 26.03 10.97 34.38
C GLU A 9 26.26 12.20 33.49
N GLU A 10 27.38 12.90 33.69
CA GLU A 10 27.78 14.09 32.91
C GLU A 10 28.04 13.76 31.44
N GLU A 11 28.36 12.51 31.10
CA GLU A 11 28.56 12.05 29.73
C GLU A 11 27.29 11.92 28.93
N LEU A 12 26.11 12.01 29.57
CA LEU A 12 24.80 11.95 28.92
C LEU A 12 24.04 13.25 29.20
N THR A 13 24.06 14.15 28.20
CA THR A 13 23.38 15.45 28.28
C THR A 13 21.87 15.29 28.12
N ASN A 14 21.09 16.23 28.65
CA ASN A 14 19.64 16.23 28.52
C ASN A 14 19.24 16.36 27.02
N GLY A 15 18.30 15.56 26.56
CA GLY A 15 17.92 15.47 25.14
C GLY A 15 18.78 14.49 24.32
N ALA A 16 19.83 13.89 24.89
CA ALA A 16 20.73 12.99 24.19
C ALA A 16 20.46 11.51 24.49
N SER A 17 21.07 10.68 23.67
CA SER A 17 21.14 9.22 23.82
C SER A 17 22.58 8.73 23.71
N LYS A 18 22.88 7.61 24.34
CA LYS A 18 24.20 6.97 24.28
C LYS A 18 24.06 5.43 24.31
N VAL A 19 24.93 4.74 23.60
CA VAL A 19 25.01 3.27 23.65
C VAL A 19 25.98 2.84 24.72
N ILE A 20 25.61 1.86 25.52
CA ILE A 20 26.47 1.10 26.41
C ILE A 20 26.38 -0.38 26.09
N SER A 21 27.39 -1.17 26.46
CA SER A 21 27.35 -2.61 26.27
C SER A 21 27.44 -3.33 27.63
N ILE A 22 26.49 -4.20 27.94
CA ILE A 22 26.47 -5.02 29.13
C ILE A 22 26.37 -6.50 28.73
N LYS A 23 27.38 -7.30 29.10
CA LYS A 23 27.45 -8.74 28.81
C LYS A 23 27.20 -9.03 27.31
N GLY A 24 27.75 -8.18 26.40
CA GLY A 24 27.63 -8.32 24.95
C GLY A 24 26.30 -7.88 24.35
N LYS A 25 25.44 -7.23 25.13
CA LYS A 25 24.18 -6.64 24.65
C LYS A 25 24.30 -5.13 24.65
N ASP A 26 23.98 -4.51 23.52
CA ASP A 26 23.93 -3.07 23.39
C ASP A 26 22.62 -2.54 23.96
N ILE A 27 22.73 -1.54 24.81
CA ILE A 27 21.62 -0.86 25.48
C ILE A 27 21.71 0.63 25.14
N ALA A 28 20.59 1.20 24.74
CA ALA A 28 20.43 2.64 24.49
C ALA A 28 20.00 3.33 25.77
N LEU A 29 20.79 4.28 26.26
CA LEU A 29 20.44 5.21 27.32
C LEU A 29 19.83 6.46 26.69
N PHE A 30 18.78 7.00 27.30
CA PHE A 30 18.12 8.24 26.91
C PHE A 30 18.01 9.14 28.14
N LYS A 31 18.37 10.41 28.02
CA LYS A 31 18.17 11.41 29.11
C LYS A 31 17.21 12.49 28.62
N ILE A 32 16.01 12.51 29.18
CA ILE A 32 14.97 13.50 28.87
C ILE A 32 14.40 14.03 30.19
N ASP A 33 14.24 15.34 30.29
CA ASP A 33 13.74 16.02 31.49
C ASP A 33 14.51 15.59 32.75
N ASN A 34 15.84 15.45 32.63
CA ASN A 34 16.76 14.95 33.67
C ASN A 34 16.47 13.53 34.17
N LYS A 35 15.59 12.80 33.51
CA LYS A 35 15.32 11.38 33.78
C LYS A 35 16.09 10.51 32.79
N ILE A 36 16.77 9.48 33.28
CA ILE A 36 17.50 8.54 32.46
C ILE A 36 16.67 7.25 32.35
N THR A 37 16.51 6.76 31.12
CA THR A 37 15.84 5.49 30.80
C THR A 37 16.74 4.63 29.90
N ALA A 38 16.52 3.31 29.89
CA ALA A 38 17.36 2.37 29.18
C ALA A 38 16.54 1.32 28.44
N LEU A 39 16.74 1.20 27.14
CA LEU A 39 16.13 0.19 26.28
C LEU A 39 17.18 -0.66 25.57
N GLY A 40 16.80 -1.87 25.14
CA GLY A 40 17.63 -2.61 24.16
C GLY A 40 17.88 -1.76 22.91
N ASN A 41 19.15 -1.63 22.49
CA ASN A 41 19.51 -0.75 21.38
C ASN A 41 19.11 -1.30 20.00
N SER A 42 18.95 -2.61 19.87
CA SER A 42 18.60 -3.25 18.60
C SER A 42 17.10 -3.24 18.37
N CYS A 43 16.63 -2.45 17.40
CA CYS A 43 15.22 -2.37 17.00
C CYS A 43 14.67 -3.76 16.64
N LEU A 44 13.49 -4.11 17.14
CA LEU A 44 12.88 -5.43 16.95
C LEU A 44 12.57 -5.75 15.48
N HIS A 45 12.40 -4.72 14.64
CA HIS A 45 12.13 -4.92 13.22
C HIS A 45 13.32 -5.56 12.46
N LYS A 46 14.44 -4.84 12.34
CA LYS A 46 15.63 -5.29 11.59
C LYS A 46 16.94 -4.89 12.26
N GLY A 47 16.95 -4.77 13.58
CA GLY A 47 18.17 -4.53 14.35
C GLY A 47 18.72 -3.10 14.28
N GLY A 48 17.97 -2.12 13.77
CA GLY A 48 18.43 -0.73 13.69
C GLY A 48 18.80 -0.15 15.06
N PRO A 49 19.82 0.76 15.13
CA PRO A 49 20.34 1.29 16.40
C PRO A 49 19.42 2.37 16.98
N LEU A 50 18.65 2.03 18.02
CA LEU A 50 17.67 2.95 18.63
C LEU A 50 18.33 4.20 19.23
N ALA A 51 19.53 4.11 19.75
CA ALA A 51 20.26 5.27 20.26
C ALA A 51 20.60 6.32 19.19
N LYS A 52 20.56 5.97 17.91
CA LYS A 52 20.69 6.93 16.80
C LYS A 52 19.34 7.48 16.33
N GLY A 53 18.25 7.06 16.95
CA GLY A 53 16.90 7.45 16.62
C GLY A 53 16.55 8.85 17.09
N LYS A 54 15.54 9.45 16.49
CA LYS A 54 15.02 10.75 16.89
C LYS A 54 14.08 10.58 18.08
N ILE A 55 14.27 11.35 19.14
CA ILE A 55 13.39 11.36 20.29
C ILE A 55 12.37 12.47 20.12
N GLN A 56 11.08 12.15 20.27
CA GLN A 56 9.97 13.11 20.17
C GLN A 56 8.92 12.85 21.23
N ARG A 57 8.27 13.91 21.70
CA ARG A 57 7.07 13.78 22.53
C ARG A 57 5.89 13.46 21.63
N LYS A 58 5.25 12.32 21.87
CA LYS A 58 4.08 11.82 21.14
C LYS A 58 3.16 11.11 22.11
N TYR A 59 1.89 10.97 21.76
CA TYR A 59 0.91 10.21 22.53
C TYR A 59 0.97 10.51 24.06
N ASP A 60 1.37 9.52 24.85
CA ASP A 60 1.43 9.53 26.31
C ASP A 60 2.84 9.73 26.89
N GLY A 61 3.86 10.03 26.04
CA GLY A 61 5.23 10.17 26.50
C GLY A 61 6.26 10.54 25.45
N TYR A 62 7.51 10.22 25.74
CA TYR A 62 8.60 10.37 24.77
C TYR A 62 8.86 9.05 24.06
N TYR A 63 8.94 9.12 22.75
CA TYR A 63 9.21 7.98 21.88
C TYR A 63 10.51 8.16 21.11
N VAL A 64 11.29 7.09 20.98
CA VAL A 64 12.41 7.02 20.06
C VAL A 64 11.95 6.39 18.75
N THR A 65 12.20 7.05 17.63
CA THR A 65 11.92 6.55 16.29
C THR A 65 13.17 5.90 15.70
N CYS A 66 13.11 4.64 15.34
CA CYS A 66 14.22 3.92 14.71
C CYS A 66 14.67 4.60 13.41
N PRO A 67 15.97 4.90 13.23
CA PRO A 67 16.44 5.65 12.07
C PRO A 67 16.39 4.84 10.77
N CYS A 68 16.21 3.52 10.85
CA CYS A 68 16.21 2.67 9.65
C CYS A 68 14.84 2.60 8.98
N HIS A 69 13.77 2.35 9.75
CA HIS A 69 12.45 2.07 9.16
C HIS A 69 11.28 2.72 9.91
N GLY A 70 11.57 3.63 10.84
CA GLY A 70 10.52 4.42 11.50
C GLY A 70 9.77 3.75 12.66
N TRP A 71 10.15 2.54 13.06
CA TRP A 71 9.55 1.90 14.24
C TRP A 71 9.79 2.70 15.51
N GLU A 72 8.78 2.79 16.36
CA GLU A 72 8.77 3.67 17.51
C GLU A 72 8.60 2.90 18.81
N TYR A 73 9.30 3.36 19.85
CA TYR A 73 9.18 2.80 21.19
C TYR A 73 9.18 3.91 22.23
N ASN A 74 8.26 3.83 23.19
CA ASN A 74 8.27 4.70 24.35
C ASN A 74 9.54 4.45 25.16
N ILE A 75 10.34 5.49 25.39
CA ILE A 75 11.66 5.36 26.04
C ILE A 75 11.58 4.96 27.52
N SER A 76 10.41 5.09 28.17
CA SER A 76 10.23 4.78 29.59
C SER A 76 9.78 3.33 29.83
N ASN A 77 8.96 2.78 28.96
CA ASN A 77 8.37 1.44 29.16
C ASN A 77 8.62 0.46 28.00
N GLY A 78 9.27 0.91 26.94
CA GLY A 78 9.59 0.11 25.78
C GLY A 78 8.42 -0.22 24.86
N LYS A 79 7.19 0.19 25.15
CA LYS A 79 6.01 -0.14 24.36
C LYS A 79 6.00 0.62 23.04
N ALA A 80 5.52 -0.04 22.00
CA ALA A 80 5.18 0.59 20.73
C ALA A 80 4.03 1.60 20.91
N PRO A 81 3.73 2.46 19.93
CA PRO A 81 2.59 3.38 19.98
C PRO A 81 1.24 2.67 20.21
N PRO A 82 0.21 3.38 20.69
CA PRO A 82 -1.11 2.80 20.85
C PRO A 82 -1.63 2.10 19.60
N GLY A 83 -2.12 0.88 19.76
CA GLY A 83 -2.60 0.02 18.69
C GLY A 83 -1.55 -0.93 18.11
N TYR A 84 -0.34 -0.96 18.69
CA TYR A 84 0.70 -1.95 18.41
C TYR A 84 1.07 -2.69 19.69
N ASP A 85 1.40 -3.97 19.58
CA ASP A 85 1.65 -4.85 20.76
C ASP A 85 3.15 -5.05 21.07
N GLU A 86 4.05 -4.52 20.22
CA GLU A 86 5.49 -4.72 20.41
C GLU A 86 6.00 -3.97 21.63
N GLN A 87 6.93 -4.60 22.32
CA GLN A 87 7.64 -4.00 23.45
C GLN A 87 9.13 -4.30 23.35
N GLN A 88 9.93 -3.25 23.40
CA GLN A 88 11.39 -3.35 23.50
C GLN A 88 11.80 -3.72 24.94
N SER A 89 12.94 -4.42 25.07
CA SER A 89 13.50 -4.70 26.40
C SER A 89 13.79 -3.43 27.17
N VAL A 90 13.34 -3.36 28.42
CA VAL A 90 13.53 -2.21 29.32
C VAL A 90 14.49 -2.62 30.44
N TYR A 91 15.42 -1.75 30.75
CA TYR A 91 16.38 -1.94 31.85
C TYR A 91 16.18 -0.91 32.94
N ASP A 92 16.37 -1.34 34.19
CA ASP A 92 16.33 -0.42 35.32
C ASP A 92 17.60 0.41 35.41
N VAL A 93 17.46 1.67 35.80
CA VAL A 93 18.57 2.64 35.88
C VAL A 93 18.64 3.26 37.26
N GLN A 94 19.82 3.29 37.84
CA GLN A 94 20.11 3.98 39.11
C GLN A 94 21.27 4.93 38.94
N ILE A 95 21.21 6.07 39.61
CA ILE A 95 22.31 7.02 39.67
C ILE A 95 22.87 7.01 41.08
N LYS A 96 24.18 6.77 41.20
CA LYS A 96 24.89 6.79 42.49
C LYS A 96 26.21 7.49 42.31
N ASN A 97 26.48 8.49 43.14
CA ASN A 97 27.74 9.26 43.13
C ASN A 97 28.13 9.79 41.73
N GLY A 98 27.15 10.30 40.94
CA GLY A 98 27.36 10.83 39.60
C GLY A 98 27.66 9.77 38.54
N LYS A 99 27.44 8.49 38.84
CA LYS A 99 27.61 7.38 37.89
C LYS A 99 26.26 6.70 37.59
N ILE A 100 26.10 6.26 36.35
CA ILE A 100 24.90 5.53 35.90
C ILE A 100 25.16 4.03 36.05
N PHE A 101 24.23 3.36 36.74
CA PHE A 101 24.15 1.93 36.90
C PHE A 101 22.94 1.38 36.18
N VAL A 102 23.12 0.31 35.42
CA VAL A 102 22.03 -0.32 34.66
C VAL A 102 21.89 -1.77 35.06
N SER A 103 20.67 -2.27 35.18
CA SER A 103 20.41 -3.66 35.53
C SER A 103 21.03 -4.62 34.51
N GLY A 104 21.71 -5.65 34.99
CA GLY A 104 22.36 -6.66 34.13
C GLY A 104 21.39 -7.56 33.37
N LYS A 105 20.07 -7.48 33.69
CA LYS A 105 18.98 -8.15 33.00
C LYS A 105 17.82 -7.14 32.83
N PRO A 106 17.04 -7.24 31.75
CA PRO A 106 15.90 -6.37 31.55
C PRO A 106 14.83 -6.62 32.62
N ILE A 107 14.13 -5.55 33.03
CA ILE A 107 12.96 -5.62 33.93
C ILE A 107 11.68 -5.93 33.15
N ALA A 108 11.65 -5.58 31.86
CA ALA A 108 10.66 -6.05 30.89
C ALA A 108 11.41 -6.60 29.68
N TYR A 109 11.06 -7.79 29.25
CA TYR A 109 11.67 -8.43 28.08
C TYR A 109 10.95 -7.98 26.81
N SER A 110 11.71 -7.94 25.73
CA SER A 110 11.11 -7.70 24.40
C SER A 110 10.05 -8.76 24.12
N SER A 111 8.86 -8.29 23.78
CA SER A 111 7.82 -9.12 23.18
C SER A 111 7.70 -8.74 21.72
N ASN A 112 8.09 -9.67 20.85
CA ASN A 112 7.60 -9.70 19.49
C ASN A 112 6.42 -10.65 19.50
N LYS A 113 5.24 -10.26 19.02
CA LYS A 113 4.48 -11.23 18.25
C LYS A 113 5.45 -11.73 17.19
N LYS A 114 5.82 -12.99 17.22
CA LYS A 114 6.60 -13.58 16.14
C LYS A 114 5.79 -13.30 14.88
N TYR A 115 6.26 -12.37 14.10
CA TYR A 115 5.81 -12.20 12.74
C TYR A 115 5.92 -13.59 12.11
N ASP A 116 4.81 -14.19 11.70
CA ASP A 116 4.73 -15.58 11.24
C ASP A 116 5.51 -15.84 9.95
N GLY A 117 6.25 -14.83 9.47
CA GLY A 117 7.01 -14.88 8.23
C GLY A 117 6.15 -14.76 6.98
N SER A 118 4.81 -14.68 7.09
CA SER A 118 3.92 -14.71 5.93
C SER A 118 4.23 -13.61 4.90
N LEU A 119 4.62 -12.40 5.34
CA LEU A 119 5.12 -11.36 4.42
C LEU A 119 6.60 -11.58 4.02
N LYS A 120 7.44 -12.22 4.86
CA LYS A 120 8.84 -12.56 4.49
C LYS A 120 8.89 -13.72 3.50
N ASP A 121 7.97 -14.66 3.62
CA ASP A 121 7.81 -15.74 2.64
C ASP A 121 7.29 -15.21 1.30
N LEU A 122 6.55 -14.09 1.31
CA LEU A 122 6.17 -13.35 0.12
C LEU A 122 7.38 -12.74 -0.62
N ILE A 123 8.46 -12.42 0.08
CA ILE A 123 9.73 -11.95 -0.52
C ILE A 123 10.51 -13.12 -1.14
N LYS A 124 10.35 -14.34 -0.61
CA LYS A 124 11.03 -15.56 -1.05
C LYS A 124 10.26 -16.34 -2.11
N LEU A 125 8.97 -16.05 -2.30
CA LEU A 125 8.21 -16.62 -3.40
C LEU A 125 8.79 -16.07 -4.72
N GLU A 126 9.78 -16.79 -5.26
CA GLU A 126 9.98 -16.79 -6.68
C GLU A 126 8.61 -16.96 -7.34
N TYR A 127 8.32 -16.08 -8.30
CA TYR A 127 7.09 -16.13 -9.08
C TYR A 127 6.79 -17.55 -9.54
N LYS A 128 6.07 -18.33 -8.77
CA LYS A 128 5.41 -19.52 -9.26
C LYS A 128 4.24 -19.07 -10.12
N THR A 129 4.55 -18.69 -11.34
CA THR A 129 3.60 -18.60 -12.45
C THR A 129 3.13 -20.00 -12.82
N THR A 130 2.40 -20.64 -11.95
CA THR A 130 1.80 -21.93 -12.23
C THR A 130 0.37 -21.93 -11.76
N THR A 131 -0.43 -21.16 -12.48
CA THR A 131 -1.82 -21.53 -12.70
C THR A 131 -2.11 -21.26 -14.16
N ASP A 132 -2.58 -22.27 -14.88
CA ASP A 132 -3.11 -22.15 -16.25
C ASP A 132 -4.33 -21.21 -16.31
N SER A 133 -4.68 -20.53 -15.24
CA SER A 133 -5.82 -19.62 -15.11
C SER A 133 -5.38 -18.16 -15.03
N LEU A 134 -6.05 -17.31 -15.80
CA LEU A 134 -5.94 -15.87 -15.74
C LEU A 134 -6.50 -15.34 -14.42
N ASN A 135 -5.70 -14.59 -13.64
CA ASN A 135 -6.11 -14.05 -12.35
C ASN A 135 -6.36 -12.55 -12.45
N ILE A 136 -7.58 -12.10 -12.20
CA ILE A 136 -7.97 -10.69 -12.29
C ILE A 136 -8.43 -10.16 -10.93
N LEU A 137 -7.72 -9.15 -10.45
CA LEU A 137 -8.06 -8.43 -9.24
C LEU A 137 -8.86 -7.17 -9.58
N GLY A 138 -10.07 -7.07 -9.07
CA GLY A 138 -10.84 -5.84 -9.05
C GLY A 138 -10.70 -5.14 -7.71
N ILE A 139 -10.37 -3.85 -7.71
CA ILE A 139 -10.32 -3.02 -6.50
C ILE A 139 -11.36 -1.91 -6.62
N SER A 140 -12.37 -1.94 -5.74
CA SER A 140 -13.36 -0.88 -5.61
C SER A 140 -12.92 0.14 -4.57
N THR A 141 -12.84 1.40 -4.98
CA THR A 141 -12.44 2.52 -4.10
C THR A 141 -13.63 3.42 -3.73
N THR A 142 -14.86 2.98 -3.96
CA THR A 142 -16.05 3.75 -3.55
C THR A 142 -16.23 3.74 -2.03
N ASN A 143 -16.62 4.90 -1.48
CA ASN A 143 -16.98 5.02 -0.06
C ASN A 143 -18.48 4.72 0.19
N MET A 144 -19.24 4.40 -0.87
CA MET A 144 -20.66 4.11 -0.72
C MET A 144 -20.85 2.79 0.02
N ASN A 145 -21.60 2.84 1.11
CA ASN A 145 -21.96 1.66 1.89
C ASN A 145 -23.01 0.83 1.16
N ASP A 146 -22.93 -0.50 1.27
CA ASP A 146 -23.90 -1.44 0.67
C ASP A 146 -25.31 -1.31 1.28
N ASN A 147 -25.44 -0.68 2.46
CA ASN A 147 -26.73 -0.39 3.10
C ASN A 147 -27.45 0.84 2.53
N LEU A 148 -26.84 1.57 1.59
CA LEU A 148 -27.48 2.68 0.91
C LEU A 148 -28.40 2.14 -0.19
N GLU A 149 -29.56 2.78 -0.38
CA GLU A 149 -30.55 2.41 -1.42
C GLU A 149 -30.02 2.50 -2.86
N ARG A 150 -28.84 3.09 -3.02
CA ARG A 150 -28.25 3.39 -4.31
C ARG A 150 -26.91 2.67 -4.52
N ASP A 151 -26.79 1.98 -5.64
CA ASP A 151 -25.56 1.31 -6.04
C ASP A 151 -24.49 2.29 -6.57
N SER A 152 -23.21 1.95 -6.33
CA SER A 152 -22.09 2.69 -6.92
C SER A 152 -21.88 2.29 -8.38
N THR A 153 -21.99 3.23 -9.32
CA THR A 153 -21.78 2.99 -10.75
C THR A 153 -20.35 2.52 -11.07
N SER A 154 -19.34 2.95 -10.29
CA SER A 154 -17.96 2.46 -10.44
C SER A 154 -17.85 0.99 -10.05
N GLU A 155 -18.45 0.58 -8.95
CA GLU A 155 -18.46 -0.80 -8.51
C GLU A 155 -19.32 -1.71 -9.40
N MET A 156 -20.48 -1.21 -9.87
CA MET A 156 -21.30 -1.91 -10.86
C MET A 156 -20.53 -2.20 -12.16
N SER A 157 -19.74 -1.24 -12.64
CA SER A 157 -18.88 -1.43 -13.83
C SER A 157 -17.80 -2.46 -13.59
N LEU A 158 -17.17 -2.42 -12.41
CA LEU A 158 -16.15 -3.37 -12.03
C LEU A 158 -16.72 -4.80 -11.94
N ASN A 159 -17.89 -4.96 -11.33
CA ASN A 159 -18.56 -6.26 -11.26
C ASN A 159 -18.88 -6.81 -12.67
N LYS A 160 -19.33 -5.95 -13.59
CA LYS A 160 -19.54 -6.35 -15.00
C LYS A 160 -18.25 -6.77 -15.68
N ALA A 161 -17.11 -6.11 -15.40
CA ALA A 161 -15.80 -6.48 -15.93
C ALA A 161 -15.36 -7.85 -15.43
N LEU A 162 -15.46 -8.07 -14.12
CA LEU A 162 -15.08 -9.35 -13.50
C LEU A 162 -15.96 -10.51 -13.97
N LEU A 163 -17.27 -10.28 -14.11
CA LEU A 163 -18.19 -11.28 -14.62
C LEU A 163 -17.86 -11.62 -16.08
N TYR A 164 -17.66 -10.62 -16.93
CA TYR A 164 -17.29 -10.84 -18.33
C TYR A 164 -15.96 -11.61 -18.47
N ALA A 165 -14.99 -11.30 -17.63
CA ALA A 165 -13.71 -12.01 -17.60
C ALA A 165 -13.88 -13.50 -17.23
N LYS A 166 -14.75 -13.81 -16.25
CA LYS A 166 -15.10 -15.19 -15.91
C LYS A 166 -15.75 -15.93 -17.08
N GLU A 167 -16.75 -15.30 -17.68
CA GLU A 167 -17.53 -15.94 -18.76
C GLU A 167 -16.73 -16.16 -20.03
N LYS A 168 -15.90 -15.16 -20.44
CA LYS A 168 -15.19 -15.21 -21.72
C LYS A 168 -13.83 -15.92 -21.63
N TYR A 169 -13.09 -15.69 -20.54
CA TYR A 169 -11.70 -16.12 -20.40
C TYR A 169 -11.51 -17.22 -19.35
N ASN A 170 -12.59 -17.67 -18.71
CA ASN A 170 -12.53 -18.58 -17.56
C ASN A 170 -11.58 -18.08 -16.47
N ALA A 171 -11.54 -16.75 -16.27
CA ALA A 171 -10.64 -16.10 -15.34
C ALA A 171 -11.05 -16.34 -13.88
N SER A 172 -10.07 -16.54 -13.02
CA SER A 172 -10.24 -16.43 -11.57
C SER A 172 -10.32 -14.96 -11.19
N THR A 173 -11.37 -14.54 -10.51
CA THR A 173 -11.56 -13.12 -10.17
C THR A 173 -11.75 -12.93 -8.68
N VAL A 174 -11.17 -11.86 -8.16
CA VAL A 174 -11.35 -11.39 -6.78
C VAL A 174 -11.78 -9.92 -6.82
N LEU A 175 -12.77 -9.56 -6.02
CA LEU A 175 -13.17 -8.18 -5.77
C LEU A 175 -12.75 -7.79 -4.36
N LEU A 176 -11.89 -6.79 -4.25
CA LEU A 176 -11.57 -6.12 -2.97
C LEU A 176 -12.31 -4.77 -2.93
N LYS A 177 -13.13 -4.60 -1.91
CA LYS A 177 -13.79 -3.33 -1.59
C LYS A 177 -12.99 -2.65 -0.50
N LEU A 178 -12.27 -1.56 -0.81
CA LEU A 178 -11.40 -0.90 0.16
C LEU A 178 -12.16 -0.36 1.37
N ARG A 179 -13.46 -0.08 1.23
CA ARG A 179 -14.31 0.37 2.37
C ARG A 179 -14.49 -0.71 3.44
N ASP A 180 -14.34 -1.97 3.07
CA ASP A 180 -14.52 -3.12 3.97
C ASP A 180 -13.19 -3.52 4.64
N LEU A 181 -12.08 -2.87 4.25
CA LEU A 181 -10.76 -3.13 4.79
C LEU A 181 -10.39 -2.03 5.79
N GLU A 182 -10.06 -2.45 6.98
CA GLU A 182 -9.49 -1.54 7.98
C GLU A 182 -7.98 -1.45 7.80
N PHE A 183 -7.47 -0.29 7.42
CA PHE A 183 -6.04 -0.05 7.25
C PHE A 183 -5.68 1.40 7.59
N ARG A 184 -4.44 1.61 8.02
CA ARG A 184 -3.94 2.93 8.41
C ARG A 184 -3.55 3.78 7.20
N HIS A 185 -3.52 5.10 7.39
CA HIS A 185 -2.88 6.02 6.45
C HIS A 185 -1.37 5.76 6.37
N CYS A 186 -0.72 6.23 5.31
CA CYS A 186 0.72 6.31 5.27
C CYS A 186 1.21 7.29 6.35
N GLU A 187 2.16 6.87 7.17
CA GLU A 187 2.75 7.70 8.22
C GLU A 187 4.01 8.43 7.77
N GLY A 188 4.32 8.38 6.47
CA GLY A 188 5.39 9.16 5.87
C GLY A 188 6.80 8.76 6.31
N TYR A 189 7.05 7.50 6.65
CA TYR A 189 8.37 7.02 7.08
C TYR A 189 9.46 7.25 6.05
N TYR A 190 9.13 7.39 4.77
CA TYR A 190 10.05 7.82 3.71
C TYR A 190 10.75 9.16 4.02
N SER A 191 10.15 10.02 4.87
CA SER A 191 10.74 11.30 5.28
C SER A 191 11.87 11.14 6.30
N ILE A 192 12.08 9.96 6.88
CA ILE A 192 13.15 9.69 7.84
C ILE A 192 14.48 9.52 7.10
N ASN A 193 14.48 8.64 6.11
CA ASN A 193 15.57 8.42 5.15
C ASN A 193 15.06 7.57 3.97
N GLU A 194 15.86 7.47 2.93
CA GLU A 194 15.51 6.74 1.70
C GLU A 194 15.19 5.25 1.92
N GLN A 195 15.78 4.61 2.94
CA GLN A 195 15.59 3.19 3.24
C GLN A 195 14.40 2.92 4.18
N ALA A 196 13.79 3.97 4.76
CA ALA A 196 12.74 3.80 5.76
C ALA A 196 11.40 3.33 5.19
N CYS A 197 11.18 3.51 3.89
CA CYS A 197 9.96 3.09 3.21
C CYS A 197 10.28 2.10 2.09
N THR A 198 10.62 0.88 2.44
CA THR A 198 10.89 -0.21 1.51
C THR A 198 9.90 -1.36 1.72
N TRP A 199 9.76 -2.23 0.74
CA TRP A 199 8.91 -3.43 0.85
C TRP A 199 9.52 -4.47 1.81
N PRO A 200 8.72 -5.11 2.70
CA PRO A 200 7.30 -4.82 2.98
C PRO A 200 7.08 -3.50 3.73
N CYS A 201 5.85 -2.97 3.72
CA CYS A 201 5.51 -1.75 4.44
C CYS A 201 5.66 -1.93 5.96
N SER A 202 6.40 -1.04 6.62
CA SER A 202 6.63 -1.11 8.07
C SER A 202 5.35 -1.10 8.90
N ILE A 203 4.32 -0.36 8.49
CA ILE A 203 3.01 -0.35 9.17
C ILE A 203 2.39 -1.75 9.12
N SER A 204 2.39 -2.39 7.94
CA SER A 204 1.84 -3.73 7.76
C SER A 204 2.68 -4.82 8.45
N GLU A 205 4.00 -4.60 8.62
CA GLU A 205 4.85 -5.49 9.41
C GLU A 205 4.60 -5.37 10.93
N MET A 206 4.21 -4.18 11.40
CA MET A 206 3.86 -3.95 12.80
C MET A 206 2.46 -4.46 13.15
N ASP A 207 1.54 -4.40 12.20
CA ASP A 207 0.13 -4.75 12.38
C ASP A 207 -0.31 -5.81 11.36
N GLU A 208 -0.39 -7.05 11.79
CA GLU A 208 -0.81 -8.18 10.96
C GLU A 208 -2.27 -8.05 10.50
N SER A 209 -3.10 -7.31 11.24
CA SER A 209 -4.50 -7.06 10.92
C SER A 209 -4.70 -5.94 9.91
N ASP A 210 -3.63 -5.21 9.52
CA ASP A 210 -3.70 -4.13 8.56
C ASP A 210 -4.24 -4.62 7.20
N GLY A 211 -5.41 -4.11 6.80
CA GLY A 211 -6.11 -4.52 5.58
C GLY A 211 -5.30 -4.32 4.29
N MET A 212 -4.23 -3.49 4.31
CA MET A 212 -3.31 -3.38 3.19
C MET A 212 -2.55 -4.68 2.89
N ASN A 213 -2.41 -5.58 3.87
CA ASN A 213 -1.80 -6.89 3.66
C ASN A 213 -2.55 -7.68 2.59
N GLU A 214 -3.89 -7.61 2.58
CA GLU A 214 -4.69 -8.29 1.56
C GLU A 214 -4.53 -7.64 0.18
N VAL A 215 -4.47 -6.30 0.11
CA VAL A 215 -4.19 -5.58 -1.13
C VAL A 215 -2.84 -5.99 -1.70
N TYR A 216 -1.79 -6.00 -0.88
CA TYR A 216 -0.45 -6.41 -1.31
C TYR A 216 -0.41 -7.86 -1.80
N ARG A 217 -0.98 -8.80 -1.04
CA ARG A 217 -1.03 -10.22 -1.42
C ARG A 217 -1.70 -10.41 -2.77
N LYS A 218 -2.88 -9.81 -2.96
CA LYS A 218 -3.63 -9.96 -4.21
C LYS A 218 -2.98 -9.23 -5.38
N MET A 219 -2.53 -8.00 -5.18
CA MET A 219 -1.94 -7.18 -6.25
C MET A 219 -0.56 -7.70 -6.69
N ILE A 220 0.33 -7.99 -5.74
CA ILE A 220 1.73 -8.34 -6.05
C ILE A 220 1.87 -9.82 -6.39
N LEU A 221 1.20 -10.71 -5.64
CA LEU A 221 1.50 -12.14 -5.74
C LEU A 221 0.49 -12.92 -6.56
N TRP A 222 -0.80 -12.55 -6.49
CA TRP A 222 -1.85 -13.37 -7.06
C TRP A 222 -2.30 -12.91 -8.44
N SER A 223 -2.49 -11.60 -8.66
CA SER A 223 -3.10 -11.10 -9.89
C SER A 223 -2.14 -11.08 -11.08
N ASP A 224 -2.67 -11.27 -12.26
CA ASP A 224 -2.06 -10.97 -13.56
C ASP A 224 -2.53 -9.61 -14.08
N ILE A 225 -3.81 -9.30 -13.84
CA ILE A 225 -4.46 -8.04 -14.22
C ILE A 225 -5.07 -7.41 -12.97
N VAL A 226 -4.93 -6.09 -12.85
CA VAL A 226 -5.55 -5.29 -11.79
C VAL A 226 -6.46 -4.24 -12.42
N ILE A 227 -7.76 -4.29 -12.10
CA ILE A 227 -8.75 -3.30 -12.54
C ILE A 227 -9.17 -2.47 -11.34
N ILE A 228 -8.90 -1.17 -11.35
CA ILE A 228 -9.25 -0.28 -10.26
C ILE A 228 -10.44 0.58 -10.64
N SER A 229 -11.49 0.55 -9.83
CA SER A 229 -12.65 1.39 -10.03
C SER A 229 -12.74 2.50 -8.98
N THR A 230 -12.98 3.74 -9.43
CA THR A 230 -13.08 4.90 -8.57
C THR A 230 -14.24 5.81 -8.99
N PRO A 231 -15.01 6.37 -8.04
CA PRO A 231 -15.86 7.49 -8.31
C PRO A 231 -15.05 8.79 -8.36
N ILE A 232 -15.48 9.75 -9.17
CA ILE A 232 -14.94 11.12 -9.14
C ILE A 232 -15.48 11.84 -7.91
N ARG A 233 -14.59 12.46 -7.15
CA ARG A 233 -14.87 13.31 -6.00
C ARG A 233 -14.06 14.59 -6.11
N TRP A 234 -14.74 15.75 -6.19
CA TRP A 234 -14.08 17.05 -6.36
C TRP A 234 -13.06 17.07 -7.51
N GLY A 235 -13.41 16.43 -8.64
CA GLY A 235 -12.55 16.35 -9.82
C GLY A 235 -11.35 15.39 -9.68
N SER A 236 -11.30 14.57 -8.63
CA SER A 236 -10.23 13.62 -8.33
C SER A 236 -10.77 12.22 -8.05
N ALA A 237 -9.91 11.23 -7.93
CA ALA A 237 -10.27 9.91 -7.44
C ALA A 237 -10.75 9.99 -5.97
N SER A 238 -11.35 8.91 -5.46
CA SER A 238 -11.86 8.87 -4.08
C SER A 238 -10.73 8.93 -3.04
N SER A 239 -11.08 9.33 -1.80
CA SER A 239 -10.12 9.33 -0.69
C SER A 239 -9.54 7.94 -0.38
N LEU A 240 -10.32 6.87 -0.55
CA LEU A 240 -9.84 5.50 -0.37
C LEU A 240 -8.78 5.13 -1.42
N TYR A 241 -8.94 5.62 -2.66
CA TYR A 241 -7.90 5.45 -3.67
C TYR A 241 -6.57 6.08 -3.20
N TYR A 242 -6.59 7.35 -2.78
CA TYR A 242 -5.38 8.02 -2.32
C TYR A 242 -4.79 7.38 -1.07
N LYS A 243 -5.62 6.98 -0.11
CA LYS A 243 -5.18 6.25 1.08
C LYS A 243 -4.43 4.96 0.73
N MET A 244 -4.91 4.23 -0.29
CA MET A 244 -4.25 3.02 -0.78
C MET A 244 -2.93 3.34 -1.49
N ILE A 245 -2.91 4.29 -2.44
CA ILE A 245 -1.68 4.55 -3.23
C ILE A 245 -0.55 5.12 -2.40
N GLU A 246 -0.82 5.96 -1.39
CA GLU A 246 0.20 6.42 -0.45
C GLU A 246 0.87 5.25 0.28
N ARG A 247 0.12 4.19 0.60
CA ARG A 247 0.64 2.98 1.20
C ARG A 247 1.43 2.11 0.21
N LEU A 248 1.23 2.27 -1.10
CA LEU A 248 1.99 1.58 -2.15
C LEU A 248 3.37 2.21 -2.42
N ASN A 249 3.72 3.32 -1.77
CA ASN A 249 5.03 3.95 -1.91
C ASN A 249 6.20 2.98 -1.61
N CYS A 250 6.03 2.06 -0.66
CA CYS A 250 7.02 1.02 -0.37
C CYS A 250 7.27 0.06 -1.56
N VAL A 251 6.27 -0.12 -2.42
CA VAL A 251 6.37 -0.93 -3.66
C VAL A 251 7.14 -0.15 -4.72
N GLN A 252 6.83 1.14 -4.90
CA GLN A 252 7.52 2.02 -5.83
C GLN A 252 9.02 2.16 -5.47
N ASN A 253 9.34 2.30 -4.18
CA ASN A 253 10.71 2.38 -3.70
C ASN A 253 11.53 1.10 -3.96
N GLN A 254 10.92 -0.06 -4.14
CA GLN A 254 11.65 -1.26 -4.60
C GLN A 254 12.21 -1.08 -6.01
N THR A 255 11.49 -0.37 -6.87
CA THR A 255 11.98 -0.06 -8.22
C THR A 255 13.08 1.00 -8.17
N THR A 256 12.87 2.10 -7.45
CA THR A 256 13.79 3.25 -7.46
C THR A 256 15.07 3.03 -6.66
N LEU A 257 15.02 2.28 -5.55
CA LEU A 257 16.17 2.08 -4.65
C LEU A 257 16.86 0.74 -4.85
N HIS A 258 16.17 -0.27 -5.38
CA HIS A 258 16.67 -1.64 -5.44
C HIS A 258 16.59 -2.27 -6.83
N ASP A 259 16.18 -1.50 -7.84
CA ASP A 259 15.99 -1.97 -9.23
C ASP A 259 15.13 -3.25 -9.31
N ARG A 260 14.11 -3.34 -8.44
CA ARG A 260 13.26 -4.51 -8.28
C ARG A 260 11.80 -4.17 -8.48
N VAL A 261 11.25 -4.51 -9.65
CA VAL A 261 9.85 -4.30 -10.00
C VAL A 261 8.99 -5.45 -9.46
N LEU A 262 8.25 -5.21 -8.37
CA LEU A 262 7.42 -6.24 -7.73
C LEU A 262 6.19 -6.64 -8.55
N VAL A 263 5.72 -5.77 -9.43
CA VAL A 263 4.55 -5.97 -10.29
C VAL A 263 4.93 -6.19 -11.76
N LYS A 264 6.13 -6.67 -12.00
CA LYS A 264 6.63 -6.96 -13.36
C LYS A 264 5.69 -7.93 -14.08
N ASN A 265 5.49 -7.68 -15.40
CA ASN A 265 4.65 -8.50 -16.28
C ASN A 265 3.16 -8.56 -15.86
N LYS A 266 2.67 -7.55 -15.16
CA LYS A 266 1.26 -7.40 -14.82
C LYS A 266 0.66 -6.21 -15.57
N VAL A 267 -0.66 -6.27 -15.79
CA VAL A 267 -1.42 -5.25 -16.50
C VAL A 267 -2.32 -4.52 -15.51
N ALA A 268 -2.46 -3.19 -15.67
CA ALA A 268 -3.43 -2.40 -14.91
C ALA A 268 -4.35 -1.63 -15.84
N SER A 269 -5.61 -1.47 -15.43
CA SER A 269 -6.61 -0.64 -16.08
C SER A 269 -7.58 -0.02 -15.10
N PHE A 270 -8.40 0.97 -15.57
CA PHE A 270 -9.14 1.83 -14.68
C PHE A 270 -10.60 2.01 -15.13
N ILE A 271 -11.50 2.07 -14.15
CA ILE A 271 -12.91 2.37 -14.33
C ILE A 271 -13.22 3.63 -13.52
N ILE A 272 -13.61 4.70 -14.20
CA ILE A 272 -13.81 6.01 -13.59
C ILE A 272 -15.24 6.47 -13.85
N THR A 273 -16.02 6.67 -12.81
CA THR A 273 -17.41 7.12 -12.96
C THR A 273 -17.75 8.27 -12.02
N GLY A 274 -18.69 9.10 -12.40
CA GLY A 274 -19.16 10.17 -11.52
C GLY A 274 -20.23 11.05 -12.15
N GLY A 275 -20.79 11.93 -11.33
CA GLY A 275 -21.69 12.99 -11.78
C GLY A 275 -20.95 14.20 -12.33
N GLN A 276 -19.65 14.34 -12.09
CA GLN A 276 -18.82 15.44 -12.58
C GLN A 276 -17.93 14.97 -13.73
N ASP A 277 -17.61 15.87 -14.63
CA ASP A 277 -16.57 15.65 -15.63
C ASP A 277 -15.19 15.72 -14.95
N ASN A 278 -14.18 15.33 -15.59
CA ASN A 278 -12.76 15.30 -15.25
C ASN A 278 -12.17 13.88 -15.33
N ILE A 279 -12.83 13.02 -16.07
CA ILE A 279 -12.42 11.61 -16.26
C ILE A 279 -10.97 11.52 -16.73
N GLN A 280 -10.60 12.35 -17.72
CA GLN A 280 -9.25 12.29 -18.33
C GLN A 280 -8.16 12.68 -17.35
N HIS A 281 -8.40 13.66 -16.48
CA HIS A 281 -7.46 14.06 -15.45
C HIS A 281 -7.28 12.95 -14.41
N VAL A 282 -8.38 12.39 -13.93
CA VAL A 282 -8.34 11.27 -12.96
C VAL A 282 -7.64 10.06 -13.59
N ALA A 283 -7.95 9.72 -14.85
CA ALA A 283 -7.28 8.64 -15.56
C ALA A 283 -5.79 8.90 -15.70
N GLY A 284 -5.39 10.11 -16.11
CA GLY A 284 -4.00 10.49 -16.29
C GLY A 284 -3.19 10.34 -15.00
N THR A 285 -3.70 10.81 -13.86
CA THR A 285 -3.02 10.66 -12.57
C THR A 285 -2.90 9.20 -12.14
N MET A 286 -3.94 8.39 -12.36
CA MET A 286 -3.90 6.95 -12.04
C MET A 286 -2.91 6.22 -12.94
N MET A 287 -2.90 6.50 -14.23
CA MET A 287 -1.98 5.89 -15.21
C MET A 287 -0.53 6.18 -14.87
N VAL A 288 -0.17 7.43 -14.57
CA VAL A 288 1.20 7.81 -14.17
C VAL A 288 1.62 7.01 -12.94
N PHE A 289 0.83 6.99 -11.89
CA PHE A 289 1.16 6.28 -10.67
C PHE A 289 1.38 4.77 -10.90
N PHE A 290 0.48 4.12 -11.65
CA PHE A 290 0.59 2.66 -11.88
C PHE A 290 1.75 2.29 -12.83
N THR A 291 2.11 3.17 -13.77
CA THR A 291 3.34 2.98 -14.57
C THR A 291 4.61 3.12 -13.73
N GLU A 292 4.64 4.04 -12.78
CA GLU A 292 5.77 4.18 -11.84
C GLU A 292 5.90 2.98 -10.89
N LEU A 293 4.81 2.31 -10.56
CA LEU A 293 4.87 1.03 -9.84
C LEU A 293 5.46 -0.11 -10.69
N GLY A 294 5.41 0.02 -12.03
CA GLY A 294 5.91 -0.97 -12.98
C GLY A 294 4.84 -1.82 -13.67
N PHE A 295 3.57 -1.45 -13.59
CA PHE A 295 2.52 -2.07 -14.39
C PHE A 295 2.60 -1.67 -15.86
N SER A 296 2.23 -2.60 -16.75
CA SER A 296 1.98 -2.30 -18.13
C SER A 296 0.52 -1.86 -18.34
N LEU A 297 0.31 -0.85 -19.19
CA LEU A 297 -1.01 -0.34 -19.51
C LEU A 297 -1.36 -0.62 -20.97
N PRO A 298 -2.56 -1.19 -21.28
CA PRO A 298 -2.98 -1.42 -22.65
C PRO A 298 -3.40 -0.09 -23.32
N PRO A 299 -3.51 -0.06 -24.66
CA PRO A 299 -4.25 1.00 -25.33
C PRO A 299 -5.68 1.10 -24.77
N PHE A 300 -6.18 2.32 -24.55
CA PHE A 300 -7.47 2.54 -23.88
C PHE A 300 -7.55 1.87 -22.49
N SER A 301 -6.53 2.10 -21.69
CA SER A 301 -6.39 1.55 -20.34
C SER A 301 -7.43 2.03 -19.34
N PHE A 302 -8.35 2.90 -19.73
CA PHE A 302 -9.45 3.29 -18.87
C PHE A 302 -10.80 3.37 -19.61
N MET A 303 -11.82 3.12 -18.86
CA MET A 303 -13.22 3.39 -19.22
C MET A 303 -13.75 4.51 -18.34
N GLY A 304 -14.37 5.49 -18.93
CA GLY A 304 -14.97 6.62 -18.22
C GLY A 304 -16.46 6.73 -18.46
N TRP A 305 -17.24 7.06 -17.41
CA TRP A 305 -18.64 7.37 -17.52
C TRP A 305 -19.02 8.47 -16.53
N SER A 306 -19.52 9.58 -17.06
CA SER A 306 -19.99 10.72 -16.28
C SER A 306 -21.32 11.19 -16.83
N LYS A 307 -22.30 11.41 -15.97
CA LYS A 307 -23.57 12.00 -16.32
C LYS A 307 -24.11 12.84 -15.18
N GLY A 308 -24.37 14.09 -15.50
CA GLY A 308 -25.19 15.00 -14.73
C GLY A 308 -24.52 15.70 -13.56
N TRP A 309 -24.99 16.93 -13.31
CA TRP A 309 -24.53 17.78 -12.23
C TRP A 309 -25.65 18.06 -11.22
N THR A 310 -26.88 17.76 -11.60
CA THR A 310 -28.07 18.05 -10.80
C THR A 310 -28.46 16.85 -9.92
N ALA A 311 -29.22 17.09 -8.87
CA ALA A 311 -29.78 16.03 -8.04
C ALA A 311 -30.65 15.06 -8.86
N GLU A 312 -31.43 15.61 -9.80
CA GLU A 312 -32.30 14.86 -10.70
C GLU A 312 -31.52 13.95 -11.66
N ASP A 313 -30.42 14.47 -12.21
CA ASP A 313 -29.49 13.64 -12.99
C ASP A 313 -28.92 12.48 -12.14
N MET A 314 -28.67 12.74 -10.87
CA MET A 314 -28.15 11.73 -9.94
C MET A 314 -29.17 10.63 -9.64
N GLU A 315 -30.44 10.94 -9.53
CA GLU A 315 -31.51 9.94 -9.34
C GLU A 315 -31.68 9.04 -10.57
N ASN A 316 -31.66 9.62 -11.76
CA ASN A 316 -31.81 8.88 -13.02
C ASN A 316 -30.54 8.16 -13.47
N ASN A 317 -29.40 8.45 -12.88
CA ASN A 317 -28.08 8.00 -13.28
C ASN A 317 -27.99 6.47 -13.35
N ILE A 318 -28.48 5.75 -12.35
CA ILE A 318 -28.41 4.28 -12.29
C ILE A 318 -29.24 3.63 -13.41
N ILE A 319 -30.43 4.17 -13.69
CA ILE A 319 -31.27 3.67 -14.79
C ILE A 319 -30.58 3.86 -16.14
N GLN A 320 -30.04 5.06 -16.37
CA GLN A 320 -29.30 5.37 -17.59
C GLN A 320 -28.02 4.53 -17.73
N PHE A 321 -27.28 4.34 -16.62
CA PHE A 321 -26.11 3.51 -16.55
C PHE A 321 -26.42 2.05 -16.91
N SER A 322 -27.46 1.48 -16.31
CA SER A 322 -27.86 0.09 -16.52
C SER A 322 -28.26 -0.20 -17.97
N LYS A 323 -28.88 0.78 -18.65
CA LYS A 323 -29.30 0.70 -20.05
C LYS A 323 -28.21 1.09 -21.06
N SER A 324 -27.05 1.58 -20.60
CA SER A 324 -26.01 2.12 -21.47
C SER A 324 -25.27 1.02 -22.23
N ARG A 325 -25.45 1.01 -23.56
CA ARG A 325 -24.67 0.16 -24.46
C ARG A 325 -23.17 0.54 -24.43
N TYR A 326 -22.88 1.83 -24.25
CA TYR A 326 -21.50 2.34 -24.14
C TYR A 326 -20.79 1.71 -22.93
N VAL A 327 -21.39 1.77 -21.74
CA VAL A 327 -20.79 1.16 -20.53
C VAL A 327 -20.52 -0.33 -20.73
N THR A 328 -21.54 -1.05 -21.25
CA THR A 328 -21.39 -2.50 -21.46
C THR A 328 -20.28 -2.83 -22.46
N ARG A 329 -20.16 -2.07 -23.55
CA ARG A 329 -19.12 -2.26 -24.55
C ARG A 329 -17.73 -1.90 -23.99
N SER A 330 -17.60 -0.71 -23.40
CA SER A 330 -16.31 -0.21 -22.91
C SER A 330 -15.71 -1.08 -21.81
N VAL A 331 -16.56 -1.64 -20.95
CA VAL A 331 -16.11 -2.62 -19.93
C VAL A 331 -15.56 -3.89 -20.57
N LYS A 332 -16.21 -4.40 -21.62
CA LYS A 332 -15.72 -5.58 -22.37
C LYS A 332 -14.43 -5.29 -23.11
N ASP A 333 -14.39 -4.16 -23.82
CA ASP A 333 -13.18 -3.73 -24.54
C ASP A 333 -11.98 -3.54 -23.60
N LEU A 334 -12.21 -3.03 -22.37
CA LEU A 334 -11.20 -2.90 -21.34
C LEU A 334 -10.58 -4.26 -20.99
N VAL A 335 -11.39 -5.23 -20.62
CA VAL A 335 -10.95 -6.57 -20.25
C VAL A 335 -10.26 -7.29 -21.43
N ASP A 336 -10.77 -7.10 -22.64
CA ASP A 336 -10.19 -7.70 -23.85
C ASP A 336 -8.80 -7.11 -24.15
N ASN A 337 -8.63 -5.81 -23.99
CA ASN A 337 -7.34 -5.13 -24.18
C ASN A 337 -6.32 -5.53 -23.11
N ASP A 338 -6.74 -5.62 -21.84
CA ASP A 338 -5.92 -6.08 -20.73
C ASP A 338 -5.39 -7.50 -20.99
N THR A 339 -6.29 -8.40 -21.36
CA THR A 339 -5.95 -9.81 -21.62
C THR A 339 -5.03 -9.96 -22.81
N LYS A 340 -5.29 -9.20 -23.90
CA LYS A 340 -4.43 -9.18 -25.10
C LYS A 340 -3.02 -8.72 -24.77
N LEU A 341 -2.88 -7.61 -24.01
CA LEU A 341 -1.57 -7.10 -23.61
C LEU A 341 -0.83 -8.11 -22.72
N LEU A 342 -1.54 -8.72 -21.76
CA LEU A 342 -0.93 -9.72 -20.89
C LEU A 342 -0.34 -10.90 -21.67
N HIS A 343 -1.08 -11.43 -22.64
CA HIS A 343 -0.58 -12.51 -23.53
C HIS A 343 0.66 -12.07 -24.31
N GLN A 344 0.67 -10.84 -24.82
CA GLN A 344 1.85 -10.29 -25.53
C GLN A 344 3.09 -10.21 -24.60
N ILE A 345 2.91 -9.76 -23.36
CA ILE A 345 3.98 -9.64 -22.37
C ILE A 345 4.52 -11.01 -21.96
N LYS A 346 3.64 -12.01 -21.79
CA LYS A 346 4.03 -13.37 -21.39
C LYS A 346 4.60 -14.20 -22.54
N GLY A 347 4.57 -13.69 -23.77
CA GLY A 347 5.06 -14.39 -24.95
C GLY A 347 4.15 -15.54 -25.43
N ASP A 348 2.93 -15.62 -24.90
CA ASP A 348 1.95 -16.60 -25.35
C ASP A 348 1.39 -16.16 -26.70
N PRO A 349 1.35 -17.03 -27.74
CA PRO A 349 0.69 -16.69 -28.96
C PRO A 349 -0.79 -16.47 -28.67
N CYS A 350 -1.21 -15.21 -28.70
CA CYS A 350 -2.61 -14.84 -28.62
C CYS A 350 -3.36 -15.65 -29.69
N LYS A 351 -4.21 -16.58 -29.27
CA LYS A 351 -5.23 -17.13 -30.15
C LYS A 351 -6.13 -15.95 -30.50
N THR A 352 -5.76 -15.25 -31.57
CA THR A 352 -6.56 -14.17 -32.12
C THR A 352 -7.89 -14.76 -32.51
N VAL A 353 -8.89 -14.51 -31.68
CA VAL A 353 -10.26 -14.51 -32.16
C VAL A 353 -10.27 -13.44 -33.24
N SER A 354 -10.30 -13.86 -34.50
CA SER A 354 -10.37 -12.97 -35.62
C SER A 354 -11.61 -12.08 -35.47
N SER A 355 -11.40 -10.89 -34.91
CA SER A 355 -12.39 -9.84 -35.06
C SER A 355 -12.46 -9.54 -36.53
N PRO A 356 -13.66 -9.48 -37.15
CA PRO A 356 -13.77 -9.07 -38.56
C PRO A 356 -13.09 -7.70 -38.65
N GLN A 357 -12.12 -7.61 -39.60
CA GLN A 357 -11.47 -6.35 -39.89
C GLN A 357 -12.55 -5.28 -40.12
N PRO A 358 -12.47 -4.09 -39.52
CA PRO A 358 -13.39 -3.03 -39.86
C PRO A 358 -13.25 -2.80 -41.36
N LYS A 359 -14.35 -2.89 -42.08
CA LYS A 359 -14.37 -2.47 -43.50
C LYS A 359 -13.84 -1.05 -43.52
N ILE A 360 -12.71 -0.84 -44.17
CA ILE A 360 -12.21 0.50 -44.49
C ILE A 360 -13.33 1.12 -45.29
N MET A 361 -14.03 2.11 -44.72
CA MET A 361 -14.93 2.94 -45.49
C MET A 361 -14.05 3.64 -46.53
N ASP A 362 -14.35 3.43 -47.79
CA ASP A 362 -13.70 4.13 -48.87
C ASP A 362 -13.72 5.63 -48.56
N ALA A 363 -12.57 6.26 -48.61
CA ALA A 363 -12.47 7.70 -48.40
C ALA A 363 -13.42 8.40 -49.36
N PRO A 364 -14.21 9.38 -48.92
CA PRO A 364 -15.11 10.11 -49.83
C PRO A 364 -14.27 10.73 -50.95
N SER A 365 -14.63 10.41 -52.16
CA SER A 365 -14.03 10.96 -53.37
C SER A 365 -13.93 12.48 -53.24
N LYS A 366 -12.75 13.01 -53.57
CA LYS A 366 -12.38 14.43 -53.55
C LYS A 366 -13.53 15.34 -53.91
N VAL A 367 -13.95 16.20 -53.00
CA VAL A 367 -14.78 17.34 -53.30
C VAL A 367 -13.97 18.25 -54.21
N LYS A 368 -14.39 18.43 -55.47
CA LYS A 368 -13.90 19.51 -56.31
C LYS A 368 -14.38 20.82 -55.70
N ILE A 369 -13.45 21.65 -55.33
CA ILE A 369 -13.70 23.05 -55.02
C ILE A 369 -13.60 23.79 -56.39
N ASP A 370 -14.71 24.28 -56.89
CA ASP A 370 -14.76 25.26 -57.99
C ASP A 370 -14.49 26.65 -57.42
#